data_839c1bbe2e14d139de0ac90650c0b878
#
_entry.id   839c1bbe2e14d139de0ac90650c0b878
#
_cell.length_a   1.000
_cell.length_b   1.000
_cell.length_c   1.000
_cell.angle_alpha   90.00
_cell.angle_beta   90.00
_cell.angle_gamma   90.00
#
_symmetry.space_group_name_H-M   'P 1'
#
loop_
_entity.id
_entity.type
_entity.pdbx_description
1 polymer ?
#
loop_
_entity_poly.entity_id
_entity_poly.type
_entity_poly.pdbx_seq_one_letter_code
_entity_poly.pdbx_strand_id
1 'polypeptide(L)'
;MNRKGMRGTYSVEFAIVGLLVFTLLFGVLEMGRLYFTMNALDEAVRRGARLAAVCNISDPVVLQRAIFNASGDTGASQLIGNLNTSNLTLTYLDANGALVANPGTTGFRAIRYVQLSLQNFIFNLFIPGFGVPITLPVFRATLPRESLGRNPTGEITKC
;
A
#
# COMPACT_ATOMS: atom_id res chain seq x y z
N MET A 1 -57.82 -3.91 27.78
CA MET A 1 -56.69 -3.63 26.88
C MET A 1 -55.60 -4.68 27.09
N ASN A 2 -55.34 -5.49 26.08
CA ASN A 2 -54.56 -6.72 26.18
C ASN A 2 -53.04 -6.43 26.17
N ARG A 3 -52.40 -6.29 27.34
CA ARG A 3 -50.97 -5.98 27.51
C ARG A 3 -49.98 -7.04 26.94
N LYS A 4 -50.49 -8.22 26.57
CA LYS A 4 -49.67 -9.30 26.00
C LYS A 4 -49.24 -9.06 24.52
N GLY A 5 -49.99 -8.27 23.74
CA GLY A 5 -49.66 -7.97 22.33
C GLY A 5 -48.60 -6.90 22.14
N MET A 6 -48.31 -6.07 23.15
CA MET A 6 -47.40 -4.90 23.01
C MET A 6 -45.91 -5.29 23.23
N ARG A 7 -45.63 -6.38 23.91
CA ARG A 7 -44.22 -6.80 24.19
C ARG A 7 -43.43 -7.23 22.92
N GLY A 8 -44.11 -7.78 21.91
CA GLY A 8 -43.48 -8.18 20.65
C GLY A 8 -43.08 -6.98 19.76
N THR A 9 -43.89 -5.91 19.79
CA THR A 9 -43.63 -4.69 18.97
C THR A 9 -42.35 -3.97 19.41
N TYR A 10 -42.12 -3.81 20.70
CA TYR A 10 -40.89 -3.18 21.23
C TYR A 10 -39.62 -3.96 20.86
N SER A 11 -39.68 -5.29 20.83
CA SER A 11 -38.53 -6.12 20.41
C SER A 11 -38.19 -5.92 18.93
N VAL A 12 -39.19 -5.77 18.07
CA VAL A 12 -39.01 -5.53 16.63
C VAL A 12 -38.48 -4.10 16.40
N GLU A 13 -39.03 -3.10 17.06
CA GLU A 13 -38.56 -1.72 17.00
C GLU A 13 -37.08 -1.61 17.44
N PHE A 14 -36.75 -2.25 18.57
CA PHE A 14 -35.35 -2.29 19.05
C PHE A 14 -34.42 -2.98 18.05
N ALA A 15 -34.86 -4.07 17.43
CA ALA A 15 -34.08 -4.79 16.43
C ALA A 15 -33.82 -3.94 15.18
N ILE A 16 -34.81 -3.19 14.69
CA ILE A 16 -34.68 -2.30 13.53
C ILE A 16 -33.72 -1.14 13.85
N VAL A 17 -33.91 -0.49 14.99
CA VAL A 17 -33.02 0.60 15.43
C VAL A 17 -31.59 0.08 15.62
N GLY A 18 -31.43 -1.09 16.25
CA GLY A 18 -30.14 -1.73 16.43
C GLY A 18 -29.46 -2.01 15.09
N LEU A 19 -30.19 -2.56 14.12
CA LEU A 19 -29.66 -2.81 12.78
C LEU A 19 -29.14 -1.54 12.11
N LEU A 20 -29.91 -0.46 12.16
CA LEU A 20 -29.53 0.84 11.59
C LEU A 20 -28.25 1.40 12.26
N VAL A 21 -28.23 1.40 13.60
CA VAL A 21 -27.08 1.90 14.37
C VAL A 21 -25.83 1.09 14.06
N PHE A 22 -25.89 -0.22 14.09
CA PHE A 22 -24.74 -1.08 13.79
C PHE A 22 -24.28 -0.95 12.35
N THR A 23 -25.19 -0.84 11.38
CA THR A 23 -24.83 -0.59 9.98
C THR A 23 -24.04 0.71 9.82
N LEU A 24 -24.50 1.79 10.47
CA LEU A 24 -23.79 3.08 10.44
C LEU A 24 -22.41 2.98 11.13
N LEU A 25 -22.34 2.34 12.29
CA LEU A 25 -21.08 2.17 13.01
C LEU A 25 -20.05 1.37 12.18
N PHE A 26 -20.48 0.25 11.60
CA PHE A 26 -19.61 -0.53 10.71
C PHE A 26 -19.20 0.26 9.47
N GLY A 27 -20.09 1.07 8.90
CA GLY A 27 -19.76 1.97 7.79
C GLY A 27 -18.65 2.96 8.16
N VAL A 28 -18.75 3.60 9.32
CA VAL A 28 -17.72 4.53 9.81
C VAL A 28 -16.39 3.83 10.04
N LEU A 29 -16.41 2.63 10.66
CA LEU A 29 -15.19 1.84 10.88
C LEU A 29 -14.52 1.43 9.56
N GLU A 30 -15.31 1.00 8.56
CA GLU A 30 -14.78 0.67 7.23
C GLU A 30 -14.16 1.85 6.51
N MET A 31 -14.77 3.03 6.60
CA MET A 31 -14.18 4.25 6.06
C MET A 31 -12.87 4.60 6.74
N GLY A 32 -12.80 4.49 8.08
CA GLY A 32 -11.56 4.66 8.83
C GLY A 32 -10.47 3.70 8.38
N ARG A 33 -10.80 2.42 8.19
CA ARG A 33 -9.88 1.39 7.69
C ARG A 33 -9.43 1.66 6.26
N LEU A 34 -10.32 2.11 5.40
CA LEU A 34 -10.00 2.50 4.02
C LEU A 34 -8.99 3.66 4.01
N TYR A 35 -9.25 4.74 4.75
CA TYR A 35 -8.34 5.88 4.84
C TYR A 35 -6.98 5.51 5.41
N PHE A 36 -6.96 4.69 6.47
CA PHE A 36 -5.71 4.16 7.00
C PHE A 36 -4.92 3.41 5.93
N THR A 37 -5.58 2.50 5.21
CA THR A 37 -4.94 1.72 4.14
C THR A 37 -4.39 2.63 3.04
N MET A 38 -5.16 3.60 2.56
CA MET A 38 -4.69 4.54 1.53
C MET A 38 -3.45 5.32 1.97
N ASN A 39 -3.43 5.84 3.21
CA ASN A 39 -2.27 6.54 3.75
C ASN A 39 -1.06 5.63 3.90
N ALA A 40 -1.26 4.39 4.34
CA ALA A 40 -0.19 3.43 4.48
C ALA A 40 0.39 3.00 3.11
N LEU A 41 -0.44 2.87 2.07
CA LEU A 41 0.02 2.59 0.71
C LEU A 41 0.83 3.77 0.13
N ASP A 42 0.39 5.01 0.37
CA ASP A 42 1.14 6.21 -0.04
C ASP A 42 2.50 6.28 0.68
N GLU A 43 2.55 6.00 1.97
CA GLU A 43 3.81 5.94 2.71
C GLU A 43 4.71 4.78 2.23
N ALA A 44 4.13 3.62 1.86
CA ALA A 44 4.89 2.50 1.31
C ALA A 44 5.67 2.90 0.05
N VAL A 45 5.02 3.58 -0.90
CA VAL A 45 5.70 4.04 -2.13
C VAL A 45 6.74 5.13 -1.85
N ARG A 46 6.46 6.07 -0.94
CA ARG A 46 7.42 7.12 -0.55
C ARG A 46 8.66 6.52 0.14
N ARG A 47 8.44 5.63 1.10
CA ARG A 47 9.51 4.94 1.82
C ARG A 47 10.37 4.11 0.86
N GLY A 48 9.74 3.33 -0.01
CA GLY A 48 10.44 2.51 -0.98
C GLY A 48 11.22 3.35 -2.00
N ALA A 49 10.67 4.46 -2.48
CA ALA A 49 11.37 5.37 -3.39
C ALA A 49 12.62 5.99 -2.74
N ARG A 50 12.55 6.38 -1.46
CA ARG A 50 13.71 6.89 -0.70
C ARG A 50 14.80 5.84 -0.58
N LEU A 51 14.43 4.61 -0.22
CA LEU A 51 15.38 3.50 -0.15
C LEU A 51 15.99 3.21 -1.52
N ALA A 52 15.18 3.18 -2.59
CA ALA A 52 15.66 2.93 -3.94
C ALA A 52 16.61 4.01 -4.47
N ALA A 53 16.51 5.25 -4.00
CA ALA A 53 17.42 6.34 -4.38
C ALA A 53 18.83 6.14 -3.82
N VAL A 54 18.97 5.46 -2.69
CA VAL A 54 20.25 5.25 -1.99
C VAL A 54 20.75 3.82 -2.07
N CYS A 55 19.88 2.82 -2.23
CA CYS A 55 20.22 1.40 -2.30
C CYS A 55 20.69 1.01 -3.71
N ASN A 56 21.37 -0.15 -3.79
CA ASN A 56 21.77 -0.68 -5.08
C ASN A 56 20.56 -0.98 -5.98
N ILE A 57 20.80 -0.90 -7.28
CA ILE A 57 19.76 -1.10 -8.30
C ILE A 57 19.11 -2.47 -8.15
N SER A 58 17.77 -2.47 -8.10
CA SER A 58 16.95 -3.68 -7.99
C SER A 58 17.25 -4.53 -6.74
N ASP A 59 17.76 -3.91 -5.67
CA ASP A 59 17.95 -4.62 -4.40
C ASP A 59 16.58 -5.04 -3.84
N PRO A 60 16.35 -6.35 -3.58
CA PRO A 60 15.06 -6.84 -3.10
C PRO A 60 14.69 -6.30 -1.72
N VAL A 61 15.66 -5.90 -0.91
CA VAL A 61 15.46 -5.31 0.41
C VAL A 61 14.64 -4.02 0.32
N VAL A 62 14.77 -3.27 -0.77
CA VAL A 62 14.00 -2.03 -1.02
C VAL A 62 12.50 -2.31 -1.01
N LEU A 63 12.06 -3.33 -1.76
CA LEU A 63 10.64 -3.68 -1.85
C LEU A 63 10.11 -4.29 -0.56
N GLN A 64 10.90 -5.11 0.12
CA GLN A 64 10.52 -5.68 1.42
C GLN A 64 10.29 -4.59 2.47
N ARG A 65 11.23 -3.67 2.60
CA ARG A 65 11.11 -2.54 3.54
C ARG A 65 10.04 -1.53 3.14
N ALA A 66 9.76 -1.39 1.84
CA ALA A 66 8.66 -0.55 1.36
C ALA A 66 7.30 -1.02 1.90
N ILE A 67 7.06 -2.33 1.94
CA ILE A 67 5.83 -2.92 2.48
C ILE A 67 5.87 -3.14 4.00
N PHE A 68 6.76 -2.46 4.73
CA PHE A 68 6.92 -2.54 6.19
C PHE A 68 7.42 -3.89 6.72
N ASN A 69 8.03 -4.70 5.90
CA ASN A 69 8.65 -5.95 6.30
C ASN A 69 10.13 -5.75 6.72
N ALA A 70 10.66 -6.71 7.47
CA ALA A 70 12.08 -6.76 7.75
C ALA A 70 12.88 -7.19 6.50
N SER A 71 14.18 -6.93 6.50
CA SER A 71 15.08 -7.41 5.46
C SER A 71 15.11 -8.95 5.46
N GLY A 72 14.89 -9.56 4.29
CA GLY A 72 14.80 -11.01 4.13
C GLY A 72 13.39 -11.59 4.30
N ASP A 73 12.42 -10.81 4.75
CA ASP A 73 11.04 -11.24 4.82
C ASP A 73 10.35 -11.05 3.46
N THR A 74 10.01 -12.16 2.81
CA THR A 74 9.36 -12.20 1.49
C THR A 74 7.84 -12.37 1.56
N GLY A 75 7.27 -12.41 2.76
CA GLY A 75 5.84 -12.55 2.99
C GLY A 75 5.03 -11.31 2.64
N ALA A 76 3.72 -11.40 2.86
CA ALA A 76 2.85 -10.24 2.80
C ALA A 76 3.22 -9.21 3.89
N SER A 77 2.84 -7.94 3.68
CA SER A 77 3.07 -6.88 4.64
C SER A 77 2.48 -7.22 6.01
N GLN A 78 3.28 -7.04 7.05
CA GLN A 78 2.81 -7.22 8.44
C GLN A 78 1.82 -6.13 8.87
N LEU A 79 1.84 -4.97 8.21
CA LEU A 79 0.92 -3.86 8.49
C LEU A 79 -0.37 -3.95 7.66
N ILE A 80 -0.26 -4.39 6.39
CA ILE A 80 -1.38 -4.46 5.44
C ILE A 80 -1.39 -5.85 4.83
N GLY A 81 -2.17 -6.77 5.40
CA GLY A 81 -2.10 -8.20 5.14
C GLY A 81 -2.21 -8.67 3.68
N ASN A 82 -2.79 -7.86 2.78
CA ASN A 82 -2.93 -8.18 1.35
C ASN A 82 -1.88 -7.51 0.46
N LEU A 83 -0.95 -6.73 1.04
CA LEU A 83 0.10 -6.05 0.31
C LEU A 83 1.32 -6.94 0.18
N ASN A 84 1.76 -7.19 -1.05
CA ASN A 84 2.94 -7.99 -1.38
C ASN A 84 3.93 -7.18 -2.22
N THR A 85 5.17 -7.60 -2.27
CA THR A 85 6.17 -6.98 -3.15
C THR A 85 5.80 -7.04 -4.63
N SER A 86 4.97 -8.01 -5.05
CA SER A 86 4.44 -8.09 -6.41
C SER A 86 3.47 -6.97 -6.80
N ASN A 87 2.89 -6.26 -5.82
CA ASN A 87 2.10 -5.06 -6.07
C ASN A 87 2.96 -3.83 -6.38
N LEU A 88 4.27 -3.91 -6.13
CA LEU A 88 5.22 -2.81 -6.32
C LEU A 88 6.01 -2.98 -7.60
N THR A 89 6.18 -1.88 -8.33
CA THR A 89 7.02 -1.81 -9.51
C THR A 89 8.04 -0.68 -9.33
N LEU A 90 9.32 -1.05 -9.28
CA LEU A 90 10.43 -0.11 -9.20
C LEU A 90 10.96 0.17 -10.61
N THR A 91 11.02 1.43 -10.98
CA THR A 91 11.50 1.88 -12.30
C THR A 91 12.53 2.99 -12.15
N TYR A 92 13.45 3.05 -13.10
CA TYR A 92 14.48 4.07 -13.19
C TYR A 92 14.26 4.92 -14.43
N LEU A 93 14.27 6.25 -14.27
CA LEU A 93 13.92 7.19 -15.32
C LEU A 93 15.11 8.09 -15.63
N ASP A 94 15.19 8.52 -16.89
CA ASP A 94 16.15 9.52 -17.37
C ASP A 94 15.72 10.98 -17.09
N ALA A 95 16.45 11.94 -17.62
CA ALA A 95 16.15 13.36 -17.46
C ALA A 95 14.81 13.78 -18.10
N ASN A 96 14.32 13.03 -19.07
CA ASN A 96 13.06 13.30 -19.77
C ASN A 96 11.88 12.51 -19.15
N GLY A 97 12.14 11.72 -18.10
CA GLY A 97 11.13 10.84 -17.50
C GLY A 97 10.89 9.56 -18.28
N ALA A 98 11.71 9.21 -19.26
CA ALA A 98 11.64 7.96 -19.99
C ALA A 98 12.31 6.82 -19.21
N LEU A 99 11.80 5.58 -19.42
CA LEU A 99 12.35 4.39 -18.78
C LEU A 99 13.78 4.13 -19.25
N VAL A 100 14.69 3.96 -18.31
CA VAL A 100 16.08 3.59 -18.59
C VAL A 100 16.17 2.09 -18.81
N ALA A 101 16.61 1.71 -20.01
CA ALA A 101 16.90 0.31 -20.31
C ALA A 101 18.20 -0.12 -19.59
N ASN A 102 18.22 -1.34 -19.05
CA ASN A 102 19.36 -1.96 -18.38
C ASN A 102 20.00 -1.06 -17.28
N PRO A 103 19.24 -0.63 -16.27
CA PRO A 103 19.70 0.33 -15.25
C PRO A 103 20.91 -0.17 -14.45
N GLY A 104 21.06 -1.49 -14.30
CA GLY A 104 22.19 -2.12 -13.58
C GLY A 104 23.54 -2.07 -14.31
N THR A 105 23.53 -1.80 -15.62
CA THR A 105 24.73 -1.87 -16.48
C THR A 105 24.91 -0.60 -17.31
N THR A 106 24.61 -0.66 -18.60
CA THR A 106 24.85 0.43 -19.56
C THR A 106 24.00 1.67 -19.30
N GLY A 107 22.80 1.50 -18.77
CA GLY A 107 21.85 2.57 -18.45
C GLY A 107 22.13 3.36 -17.16
N PHE A 108 23.06 2.89 -16.31
CA PHE A 108 23.31 3.46 -14.98
C PHE A 108 23.52 5.00 -15.00
N ARG A 109 24.32 5.49 -15.95
CA ARG A 109 24.63 6.91 -16.07
C ARG A 109 23.44 7.77 -16.53
N ALA A 110 22.47 7.18 -17.21
CA ALA A 110 21.28 7.86 -17.70
C ALA A 110 20.24 8.07 -16.61
N ILE A 111 20.28 7.29 -15.52
CA ILE A 111 19.32 7.41 -14.42
C ILE A 111 19.38 8.81 -13.82
N ARG A 112 18.23 9.48 -13.72
CA ARG A 112 18.05 10.75 -13.01
C ARG A 112 17.02 10.65 -11.90
N TYR A 113 16.02 9.81 -12.09
CA TYR A 113 14.95 9.63 -11.11
C TYR A 113 14.71 8.15 -10.85
N VAL A 114 14.26 7.88 -9.65
CA VAL A 114 13.78 6.57 -9.21
C VAL A 114 12.30 6.69 -8.94
N GLN A 115 11.50 5.80 -9.48
CA GLN A 115 10.06 5.79 -9.29
C GLN A 115 9.62 4.45 -8.74
N LEU A 116 8.91 4.46 -7.62
CA LEU A 116 8.19 3.31 -7.11
C LEU A 116 6.70 3.53 -7.32
N SER A 117 6.04 2.57 -7.92
CA SER A 117 4.58 2.56 -8.11
C SER A 117 3.97 1.32 -7.47
N LEU A 118 2.81 1.50 -6.87
CA LEU A 118 1.98 0.44 -6.29
C LEU A 118 0.67 0.40 -7.07
N GLN A 119 0.33 -0.77 -7.57
CA GLN A 119 -0.85 -1.00 -8.40
C GLN A 119 -1.52 -2.34 -8.07
N ASN A 120 -2.74 -2.51 -8.56
CA ASN A 120 -3.51 -3.75 -8.40
C ASN A 120 -3.74 -4.15 -6.93
N PHE A 121 -3.86 -3.15 -6.02
CA PHE A 121 -4.22 -3.43 -4.65
C PHE A 121 -5.74 -3.48 -4.50
N ILE A 122 -6.24 -4.57 -3.93
CA ILE A 122 -7.66 -4.82 -3.71
C ILE A 122 -7.96 -4.65 -2.22
N PHE A 123 -8.83 -3.71 -1.92
CA PHE A 123 -9.36 -3.50 -0.59
C PHE A 123 -10.68 -4.26 -0.42
N ASN A 124 -10.73 -5.17 0.53
CA ASN A 124 -11.92 -5.97 0.83
C ASN A 124 -12.70 -5.33 1.99
N LEU A 125 -13.98 -5.08 1.77
CA LEU A 125 -14.90 -4.62 2.81
C LEU A 125 -15.25 -5.78 3.75
N PHE A 126 -15.29 -5.51 5.05
CA PHE A 126 -15.70 -6.49 6.07
C PHE A 126 -17.20 -6.38 6.44
N ILE A 127 -17.96 -5.51 5.78
CA ILE A 127 -19.39 -5.37 6.05
C ILE A 127 -20.10 -6.63 5.58
N PRO A 128 -20.77 -7.40 6.47
CA PRO A 128 -21.55 -8.56 6.09
C PRO A 128 -22.60 -8.22 5.02
N GLY A 129 -22.65 -8.98 3.94
CA GLY A 129 -23.58 -8.75 2.83
C GLY A 129 -23.10 -7.75 1.77
N PHE A 130 -22.01 -7.02 2.00
CA PHE A 130 -21.43 -6.03 1.06
C PHE A 130 -19.98 -6.37 0.71
N GLY A 131 -19.66 -7.62 0.50
CA GLY A 131 -18.31 -8.10 0.15
C GLY A 131 -17.84 -7.69 -1.25
N VAL A 132 -17.98 -6.41 -1.61
CA VAL A 132 -17.51 -5.90 -2.91
C VAL A 132 -16.04 -5.51 -2.79
N PRO A 133 -15.12 -6.12 -3.58
CA PRO A 133 -13.73 -5.71 -3.63
C PRO A 133 -13.62 -4.32 -4.29
N ILE A 134 -12.86 -3.42 -3.66
CA ILE A 134 -12.58 -2.08 -4.18
C ILE A 134 -11.13 -2.07 -4.66
N THR A 135 -10.92 -1.86 -5.97
CA THR A 135 -9.58 -1.64 -6.51
C THR A 135 -9.16 -0.19 -6.21
N LEU A 136 -8.07 -0.04 -5.48
CA LEU A 136 -7.54 1.28 -5.15
C LEU A 136 -6.77 1.88 -6.35
N PRO A 137 -6.66 3.22 -6.42
CA PRO A 137 -5.89 3.89 -7.47
C PRO A 137 -4.40 3.53 -7.37
N VAL A 138 -3.66 3.84 -8.43
CA VAL A 138 -2.20 3.67 -8.45
C VAL A 138 -1.55 4.74 -7.57
N PHE A 139 -0.77 4.31 -6.59
CA PHE A 139 0.09 5.19 -5.79
C PHE A 139 1.47 5.24 -6.44
N ARG A 140 2.10 6.40 -6.46
CA ARG A 140 3.38 6.60 -7.13
C ARG A 140 4.23 7.66 -6.42
N ALA A 141 5.49 7.35 -6.20
CA ALA A 141 6.48 8.30 -5.70
C ALA A 141 7.69 8.32 -6.63
N THR A 142 8.11 9.52 -7.04
CA THR A 142 9.29 9.74 -7.88
C THR A 142 10.25 10.65 -7.15
N LEU A 143 11.50 10.23 -7.00
CA LEU A 143 12.56 10.98 -6.34
C LEU A 143 13.78 11.07 -7.25
N PRO A 144 14.57 12.15 -7.15
CA PRO A 144 15.87 12.20 -7.81
C PRO A 144 16.77 11.07 -7.27
N ARG A 145 17.63 10.55 -8.13
CA ARG A 145 18.61 9.55 -7.70
C ARG A 145 19.62 10.18 -6.74
N GLU A 146 20.08 9.38 -5.83
CA GLU A 146 21.23 9.70 -4.98
C GLU A 146 22.39 8.76 -5.32
N SER A 147 22.93 8.03 -4.35
CA SER A 147 24.09 7.15 -4.51
C SER A 147 23.81 5.89 -5.32
N LEU A 148 22.57 5.41 -5.37
CA LEU A 148 22.18 4.12 -5.97
C LEU A 148 23.07 2.96 -5.49
N GLY A 149 23.36 2.93 -4.17
CA GLY A 149 24.17 1.90 -3.54
C GLY A 149 25.66 1.96 -3.89
N ARG A 150 26.18 3.11 -4.30
CA ARG A 150 27.60 3.29 -4.58
C ARG A 150 28.23 4.32 -3.65
N ASN A 151 29.39 3.97 -3.11
CA ASN A 151 30.23 4.89 -2.37
C ASN A 151 31.03 5.79 -3.33
N PRO A 152 31.76 6.83 -2.86
CA PRO A 152 32.57 7.69 -3.70
C PRO A 152 33.67 6.95 -4.49
N THR A 153 34.11 5.77 -4.04
CA THR A 153 35.10 4.94 -4.72
C THR A 153 34.45 4.06 -5.80
N GLY A 154 33.12 4.02 -5.89
CA GLY A 154 32.36 3.24 -6.88
C GLY A 154 32.01 1.81 -6.43
N GLU A 155 32.38 1.43 -5.21
CA GLU A 155 32.05 0.12 -4.66
C GLU A 155 30.56 0.06 -4.27
N ILE A 156 29.99 -1.15 -4.39
CA ILE A 156 28.58 -1.38 -4.04
C ILE A 156 28.43 -1.52 -2.53
N THR A 157 27.58 -0.69 -1.94
CA THR A 157 27.15 -0.78 -0.54
C THR A 157 25.81 -1.50 -0.45
N LYS A 158 25.71 -2.44 0.49
CA LYS A 158 24.46 -3.16 0.74
C LYS A 158 23.47 -2.28 1.52
N CYS A 159 22.20 -2.43 1.26
CA CYS A 159 21.11 -1.97 2.11
C CYS A 159 20.75 -3.04 3.15
#